data_6388b16c2cf5797d060af2476ad4c145
#
_entry.id   6388b16c2cf5797d060af2476ad4c145
#
_cell.length_a   1.000
_cell.length_b   1.000
_cell.length_c   1.000
_cell.angle_alpha   90.00
_cell.angle_beta   90.00
_cell.angle_gamma   90.00
#
_symmetry.space_group_name_H-M   'P 1'
#
loop_
_entity.id
_entity.type
_entity.pdbx_description
1 polymer ?
#
loop_
_entity_poly.entity_id
_entity_poly.type
_entity_poly.pdbx_seq_one_letter_code
_entity_poly.pdbx_strand_id
1 'polypeptide(L)'
;MLNLTQLHIHNVRRHEERRFQELMQQHHYLGALPKISETLWYVATFGDQWVALLSFSAPALKCSPRDRWIGWDFRHQYDRLKLLTNNSRFLILPNWHFPNAASRILSSCRKKLQADWETVFGHPVVLLETFVDPQRFRGTIYKADNWIYVGKTKGFHRTRRGYSA
;
A
#
# COMPACT_ATOMS: atom_id res chain seq x y z
N MET A 1 4.20 -1.24 27.32
CA MET A 1 3.43 -1.70 26.14
C MET A 1 2.86 -0.50 25.41
N LEU A 2 2.97 -0.48 24.08
CA LEU A 2 2.43 0.60 23.27
C LEU A 2 0.90 0.61 23.33
N ASN A 3 0.28 1.76 23.64
CA ASN A 3 -1.17 1.90 23.59
C ASN A 3 -1.60 2.18 22.15
N LEU A 4 -2.08 1.15 21.46
CA LEU A 4 -2.45 1.23 20.04
C LEU A 4 -3.61 2.20 19.78
N THR A 5 -4.42 2.53 20.80
CA THR A 5 -5.52 3.51 20.64
C THR A 5 -5.01 4.94 20.46
N GLN A 6 -3.76 5.20 20.81
CA GLN A 6 -3.12 6.51 20.65
C GLN A 6 -2.41 6.68 19.30
N LEU A 7 -2.46 5.66 18.44
CA LEU A 7 -1.97 5.79 17.07
C LEU A 7 -2.97 6.57 16.22
N HIS A 8 -2.48 7.57 15.52
CA HIS A 8 -3.27 8.39 14.60
C HIS A 8 -2.76 8.23 13.17
N ILE A 9 -3.67 8.28 12.23
CA ILE A 9 -3.37 8.17 10.80
C ILE A 9 -3.83 9.45 10.13
N HIS A 10 -2.96 10.07 9.33
CA HIS A 10 -3.37 11.18 8.49
C HIS A 10 -2.70 11.12 7.12
N ASN A 11 -3.29 11.79 6.14
CA ASN A 11 -2.70 11.96 4.82
C ASN A 11 -1.47 12.83 4.93
N VAL A 12 -0.40 12.44 4.27
CA VAL A 12 0.86 13.21 4.26
C VAL A 12 0.60 14.59 3.64
N ARG A 13 0.95 15.64 4.38
CA ARG A 13 0.79 17.02 3.94
C ARG A 13 1.95 17.40 3.02
N ARG A 14 1.75 18.43 2.20
CA ARG A 14 2.75 18.86 1.22
C ARG A 14 4.13 19.12 1.85
N HIS A 15 4.17 19.78 3.00
CA HIS A 15 5.44 20.07 3.68
C HIS A 15 6.08 18.83 4.35
N GLU A 16 5.35 17.72 4.44
CA GLU A 16 5.82 16.45 4.99
C GLU A 16 6.34 15.48 3.91
N GLU A 17 6.08 15.75 2.64
CA GLU A 17 6.36 14.81 1.55
C GLU A 17 7.85 14.48 1.41
N ARG A 18 8.71 15.47 1.59
CA ARG A 18 10.15 15.25 1.52
C ARG A 18 10.62 14.30 2.61
N ARG A 19 10.18 14.52 3.86
CA ARG A 19 10.49 13.63 4.98
C ARG A 19 9.98 12.21 4.73
N PHE A 20 8.77 12.08 4.23
CA PHE A 20 8.18 10.78 3.86
C PHE A 20 9.07 10.03 2.86
N GLN A 21 9.49 10.68 1.79
CA GLN A 21 10.32 10.08 0.76
C GLN A 21 11.72 9.73 1.26
N GLU A 22 12.34 10.60 2.05
CA GLU A 22 13.66 10.34 2.62
C GLU A 22 13.65 9.13 3.55
N LEU A 23 12.64 9.00 4.42
CA LEU A 23 12.50 7.86 5.32
C LEU A 23 12.19 6.56 4.56
N MET A 24 11.34 6.64 3.55
CA MET A 24 11.03 5.48 2.70
C MET A 24 12.27 4.99 1.96
N GLN A 25 13.06 5.91 1.40
CA GLN A 25 14.31 5.57 0.71
C GLN A 25 15.32 4.93 1.67
N GLN A 26 15.41 5.45 2.89
CA GLN A 26 16.39 4.99 3.87
C GLN A 26 16.05 3.61 4.45
N HIS A 27 14.77 3.33 4.71
CA HIS A 27 14.36 2.19 5.54
C HIS A 27 13.59 1.09 4.81
N HIS A 28 12.95 1.38 3.68
CA HIS A 28 12.19 0.37 2.95
C HIS A 28 13.09 -0.36 1.95
N TYR A 29 12.99 -1.70 1.89
CA TYR A 29 13.85 -2.51 1.00
C TYR A 29 13.70 -2.19 -0.49
N LEU A 30 12.55 -1.68 -0.92
CA LEU A 30 12.32 -1.21 -2.30
C LEU A 30 12.61 0.28 -2.48
N GLY A 31 12.93 1.01 -1.39
CA GLY A 31 13.16 2.44 -1.43
C GLY A 31 11.92 3.28 -1.68
N ALA A 32 12.13 4.57 -1.94
CA ALA A 32 11.06 5.51 -2.22
C ALA A 32 10.42 5.25 -3.58
N LEU A 33 9.13 5.58 -3.69
CA LEU A 33 8.36 5.51 -4.92
C LEU A 33 7.72 6.87 -5.16
N PRO A 34 7.98 7.53 -6.30
CA PRO A 34 7.34 8.81 -6.58
C PRO A 34 5.83 8.65 -6.80
N LYS A 35 5.09 9.73 -6.66
CA LYS A 35 3.68 9.76 -7.02
C LYS A 35 3.55 9.70 -8.55
N ILE A 36 3.19 8.52 -9.04
CA ILE A 36 2.88 8.28 -10.45
C ILE A 36 1.41 7.94 -10.51
N SER A 37 0.63 8.70 -11.30
CA SER A 37 -0.81 8.53 -11.36
C SER A 37 -1.47 8.79 -10.00
N GLU A 38 -2.70 8.32 -9.81
CA GLU A 38 -3.43 8.50 -8.56
C GLU A 38 -2.70 7.80 -7.40
N THR A 39 -2.29 8.58 -6.40
CA THR A 39 -1.50 8.07 -5.26
C THR A 39 -1.88 8.84 -4.00
N LEU A 40 -2.07 8.11 -2.89
CA LEU A 40 -2.22 8.68 -1.56
C LEU A 40 -1.13 8.14 -0.63
N TRP A 41 -0.53 9.02 0.13
CA TRP A 41 0.43 8.70 1.17
C TRP A 41 -0.16 8.95 2.56
N TYR A 42 0.06 7.99 3.45
CA TYR A 42 -0.37 8.06 4.84
C TYR A 42 0.82 7.97 5.77
N VAL A 43 0.73 8.67 6.89
CA VAL A 43 1.65 8.53 8.00
C VAL A 43 0.86 8.17 9.26
N ALA A 44 1.37 7.18 9.99
CA ALA A 44 0.90 6.84 11.31
C ALA A 44 1.79 7.51 12.35
N THR A 45 1.17 8.15 13.33
CA THR A 45 1.88 8.87 14.38
C THR A 45 1.47 8.40 15.77
N PHE A 46 2.39 8.52 16.70
CA PHE A 46 2.16 8.37 18.13
C PHE A 46 2.66 9.66 18.80
N GLY A 47 1.72 10.49 19.24
CA GLY A 47 2.07 11.88 19.58
C GLY A 47 2.63 12.59 18.35
N ASP A 48 3.78 13.23 18.51
CA ASP A 48 4.47 13.94 17.43
C ASP A 48 5.44 13.04 16.64
N GLN A 49 5.57 11.77 17.03
CA GLN A 49 6.52 10.85 16.39
C GLN A 49 5.88 10.08 15.25
N TRP A 50 6.60 9.97 14.14
CA TRP A 50 6.21 9.14 13.03
C TRP A 50 6.55 7.69 13.33
N VAL A 51 5.58 6.81 13.10
CA VAL A 51 5.66 5.39 13.41
C VAL A 51 5.73 4.54 12.15
N ALA A 52 4.92 4.88 11.17
CA ALA A 52 4.78 4.09 9.96
C ALA A 52 4.39 4.96 8.77
N LEU A 53 4.77 4.49 7.59
CA LEU A 53 4.50 5.13 6.31
C LEU A 53 3.81 4.14 5.37
N LEU A 54 2.76 4.59 4.69
CA LEU A 54 2.04 3.78 3.73
C LEU A 54 1.81 4.55 2.43
N SER A 55 1.93 3.85 1.30
CA SER A 55 1.62 4.38 -0.02
C SER A 55 0.58 3.49 -0.68
N PHE A 56 -0.44 4.11 -1.24
CA PHE A 56 -1.47 3.48 -2.07
C PHE A 56 -1.45 4.14 -3.44
N SER A 57 -1.33 3.36 -4.49
CA SER A 57 -1.17 3.87 -5.86
C SER A 57 -1.94 3.04 -6.87
N ALA A 58 -2.07 3.56 -8.09
CA ALA A 58 -2.71 2.86 -9.18
C ALA A 58 -2.07 1.48 -9.40
N PRO A 59 -2.85 0.42 -9.60
CA PRO A 59 -2.33 -0.93 -9.79
C PRO A 59 -1.76 -1.13 -11.19
N ALA A 60 -0.97 -2.20 -11.35
CA ALA A 60 -0.55 -2.65 -12.67
C ALA A 60 -1.75 -3.10 -13.51
N LEU A 61 -1.72 -2.82 -14.81
CA LEU A 61 -2.82 -3.19 -15.71
C LEU A 61 -3.09 -4.70 -15.70
N LYS A 62 -2.03 -5.50 -15.77
CA LYS A 62 -2.16 -6.96 -15.80
C LYS A 62 -1.56 -7.59 -14.54
N CYS A 63 -2.34 -8.44 -13.91
CA CYS A 63 -1.92 -9.27 -12.80
C CYS A 63 -2.74 -10.55 -12.81
N SER A 64 -2.18 -11.64 -13.34
CA SER A 64 -2.93 -12.88 -13.60
C SER A 64 -3.65 -13.45 -12.37
N PRO A 65 -3.05 -13.54 -11.17
CA PRO A 65 -3.79 -14.04 -10.01
C PRO A 65 -4.97 -13.18 -9.63
N ARG A 66 -4.80 -11.86 -9.64
CA ARG A 66 -5.87 -10.89 -9.36
C ARG A 66 -6.98 -10.99 -10.39
N ASP A 67 -6.62 -10.97 -11.67
CA ASP A 67 -7.58 -10.93 -12.76
C ASP A 67 -8.43 -12.21 -12.80
N ARG A 68 -7.82 -13.36 -12.50
CA ARG A 68 -8.55 -14.63 -12.36
C ARG A 68 -9.46 -14.64 -11.13
N TRP A 69 -9.00 -14.09 -10.03
CA TRP A 69 -9.79 -14.02 -8.79
C TRP A 69 -11.02 -13.15 -8.99
N ILE A 70 -10.88 -11.99 -9.66
CA ILE A 70 -12.00 -11.10 -9.98
C ILE A 70 -12.91 -11.74 -11.04
N GLY A 71 -12.33 -12.46 -12.01
CA GLY A 71 -13.09 -13.11 -13.07
C GLY A 71 -13.51 -12.18 -14.20
N TRP A 72 -12.86 -11.05 -14.35
CA TRP A 72 -13.19 -10.11 -15.43
C TRP A 72 -12.44 -10.43 -16.73
N ASP A 73 -13.00 -10.00 -17.88
CA ASP A 73 -12.32 -10.02 -19.15
C ASP A 73 -11.43 -8.78 -19.34
N PHE A 74 -10.65 -8.75 -20.42
CA PHE A 74 -9.73 -7.65 -20.69
C PHE A 74 -10.45 -6.31 -20.85
N ARG A 75 -11.63 -6.28 -21.45
CA ARG A 75 -12.42 -5.07 -21.64
C ARG A 75 -12.86 -4.48 -20.29
N HIS A 76 -13.41 -5.29 -19.42
CA HIS A 76 -13.83 -4.88 -18.08
C HIS A 76 -12.63 -4.48 -17.23
N GLN A 77 -11.51 -5.19 -17.34
CA GLN A 77 -10.27 -4.85 -16.68
C GLN A 77 -9.81 -3.44 -17.04
N TYR A 78 -9.76 -3.13 -18.33
CA TYR A 78 -9.35 -1.82 -18.81
C TYR A 78 -10.25 -0.70 -18.28
N ASP A 79 -11.57 -0.87 -18.35
CA ASP A 79 -12.55 0.14 -17.96
C ASP A 79 -12.62 0.35 -16.43
N ARG A 80 -12.33 -0.69 -15.64
CA ARG A 80 -12.58 -0.73 -14.20
C ARG A 80 -11.34 -0.77 -13.34
N LEU A 81 -10.16 -0.75 -13.94
CA LEU A 81 -8.90 -0.82 -13.19
C LEU A 81 -8.76 0.34 -12.19
N LYS A 82 -9.31 1.50 -12.48
CA LYS A 82 -9.33 2.67 -11.60
C LYS A 82 -10.07 2.43 -10.28
N LEU A 83 -10.90 1.39 -10.20
CA LEU A 83 -11.61 1.02 -8.98
C LEU A 83 -10.74 0.21 -8.02
N LEU A 84 -9.52 -0.12 -8.42
CA LEU A 84 -8.54 -0.85 -7.63
C LEU A 84 -7.42 0.10 -7.20
N THR A 85 -6.84 -0.15 -6.03
CA THR A 85 -5.58 0.48 -5.63
C THR A 85 -4.64 -0.55 -5.01
N ASN A 86 -3.35 -0.29 -5.13
CA ASN A 86 -2.28 -1.15 -4.66
C ASN A 86 -1.60 -0.50 -3.46
N ASN A 87 -1.50 -1.24 -2.34
CA ASN A 87 -0.60 -0.85 -1.27
C ASN A 87 0.83 -1.09 -1.73
N SER A 88 1.42 -0.07 -2.31
CA SER A 88 2.73 -0.14 -2.99
C SER A 88 3.91 -0.07 -2.03
N ARG A 89 3.73 0.53 -0.88
CA ARG A 89 4.73 0.61 0.19
C ARG A 89 4.07 0.57 1.55
N PHE A 90 4.66 -0.20 2.45
CA PHE A 90 4.31 -0.21 3.87
C PHE A 90 5.60 -0.33 4.67
N LEU A 91 5.88 0.66 5.50
CA LEU A 91 7.10 0.73 6.30
C LEU A 91 6.75 1.02 7.76
N ILE A 92 7.14 0.12 8.65
CA ILE A 92 7.20 0.43 10.09
C ILE A 92 8.60 0.97 10.37
N LEU A 93 8.68 2.17 10.94
CA LEU A 93 9.96 2.79 11.24
C LEU A 93 10.71 2.03 12.35
N PRO A 94 12.06 2.09 12.37
CA PRO A 94 12.83 1.46 13.43
C PRO A 94 12.34 1.87 14.83
N ASN A 95 12.40 0.95 15.78
CA ASN A 95 11.92 1.08 17.17
C ASN A 95 10.39 1.06 17.35
N TRP A 96 9.61 0.91 16.27
CA TRP A 96 8.16 0.88 16.34
C TRP A 96 7.54 -0.47 15.97
N HIS A 97 8.34 -1.54 15.91
CA HIS A 97 7.89 -2.91 15.65
C HIS A 97 7.31 -3.55 16.90
N PHE A 98 6.08 -3.18 17.25
CA PHE A 98 5.35 -3.76 18.38
C PHE A 98 4.32 -4.79 17.90
N PRO A 99 3.98 -5.80 18.72
CA PRO A 99 2.93 -6.76 18.39
C PRO A 99 1.63 -6.06 18.00
N ASN A 100 1.01 -6.49 16.92
CA ASN A 100 -0.26 -5.98 16.40
C ASN A 100 -0.25 -4.53 15.88
N ALA A 101 0.86 -3.80 16.02
CA ALA A 101 0.92 -2.40 15.55
C ALA A 101 0.73 -2.30 14.03
N ALA A 102 1.44 -3.10 13.26
CA ALA A 102 1.40 -3.05 11.80
C ALA A 102 0.01 -3.38 11.24
N SER A 103 -0.61 -4.46 11.70
CA SER A 103 -1.97 -4.83 11.26
C SER A 103 -3.02 -3.81 11.69
N ARG A 104 -2.86 -3.22 12.87
CA ARG A 104 -3.73 -2.13 13.34
C ARG A 104 -3.62 -0.89 12.47
N ILE A 105 -2.40 -0.50 12.11
CA ILE A 105 -2.14 0.65 11.23
C ILE A 105 -2.72 0.39 9.84
N LEU A 106 -2.48 -0.79 9.28
CA LEU A 106 -3.03 -1.18 7.98
C LEU A 106 -4.56 -1.13 7.97
N SER A 107 -5.19 -1.68 8.98
CA SER A 107 -6.66 -1.67 9.14
C SER A 107 -7.19 -0.24 9.23
N SER A 108 -6.55 0.62 9.98
CA SER A 108 -6.95 2.02 10.13
C SER A 108 -6.83 2.79 8.82
N CYS A 109 -5.76 2.58 8.06
CA CYS A 109 -5.60 3.16 6.73
C CYS A 109 -6.65 2.66 5.76
N ARG A 110 -6.90 1.35 5.75
CA ARG A 110 -7.88 0.73 4.86
C ARG A 110 -9.29 1.30 5.07
N LYS A 111 -9.68 1.49 6.31
CA LYS A 111 -10.99 2.06 6.67
C LYS A 111 -11.15 3.51 6.23
N LYS A 112 -10.06 4.25 6.18
CA LYS A 112 -10.02 5.66 5.80
C LYS A 112 -9.91 5.86 4.28
N LEU A 113 -9.29 4.91 3.60
CA LEU A 113 -8.83 5.05 2.22
C LEU A 113 -9.97 5.32 1.22
N GLN A 114 -11.11 4.64 1.35
CA GLN A 114 -12.21 4.76 0.39
C GLN A 114 -12.77 6.17 0.33
N ALA A 115 -13.06 6.77 1.48
CA ALA A 115 -13.56 8.12 1.57
C ALA A 115 -12.53 9.15 1.09
N ASP A 116 -11.26 8.97 1.47
CA ASP A 116 -10.18 9.86 1.06
C ASP A 116 -9.94 9.80 -0.45
N TRP A 117 -9.96 8.58 -1.03
CA TRP A 117 -9.77 8.39 -2.47
C TRP A 117 -10.85 9.08 -3.29
N GLU A 118 -12.10 8.91 -2.87
CA GLU A 118 -13.24 9.56 -3.53
C GLU A 118 -13.16 11.08 -3.42
N THR A 119 -12.78 11.60 -2.25
CA THR A 119 -12.60 13.03 -2.04
C THR A 119 -11.52 13.62 -2.93
N VAL A 120 -10.38 12.94 -3.07
CA VAL A 120 -9.22 13.46 -3.81
C VAL A 120 -9.35 13.22 -5.31
N PHE A 121 -9.83 12.04 -5.73
CA PHE A 121 -9.82 11.62 -7.14
C PHE A 121 -11.20 11.57 -7.80
N GLY A 122 -12.28 11.73 -7.04
CA GLY A 122 -13.63 11.83 -7.58
C GLY A 122 -14.26 10.51 -8.04
N HIS A 123 -13.70 9.37 -7.65
CA HIS A 123 -14.29 8.06 -7.94
C HIS A 123 -14.01 7.08 -6.78
N PRO A 124 -14.82 6.01 -6.64
CA PRO A 124 -14.63 5.05 -5.56
C PRO A 124 -13.45 4.11 -5.80
N VAL A 125 -13.00 3.49 -4.72
CA VAL A 125 -12.13 2.31 -4.70
C VAL A 125 -12.92 1.16 -4.11
N VAL A 126 -12.98 0.03 -4.79
CA VAL A 126 -13.75 -1.14 -4.35
C VAL A 126 -12.88 -2.32 -3.98
N LEU A 127 -11.60 -2.31 -4.38
CA LEU A 127 -10.68 -3.41 -4.11
C LEU A 127 -9.28 -2.88 -3.84
N LEU A 128 -8.64 -3.44 -2.81
CA LEU A 128 -7.24 -3.18 -2.47
C LEU A 128 -6.42 -4.41 -2.79
N GLU A 129 -5.23 -4.20 -3.34
CA GLU A 129 -4.26 -5.27 -3.55
C GLU A 129 -2.88 -4.90 -2.99
N THR A 130 -2.04 -5.89 -2.81
CA THR A 130 -0.64 -5.70 -2.47
C THR A 130 0.17 -6.89 -2.96
N PHE A 131 1.46 -6.69 -3.08
CA PHE A 131 2.43 -7.73 -3.41
C PHE A 131 3.41 -7.89 -2.26
N VAL A 132 3.66 -9.14 -1.88
CA VAL A 132 4.57 -9.50 -0.80
C VAL A 132 5.71 -10.32 -1.39
N ASP A 133 6.95 -9.91 -1.12
CA ASP A 133 8.12 -10.71 -1.49
C ASP A 133 8.21 -11.91 -0.53
N PRO A 134 7.95 -13.14 -1.00
CA PRO A 134 7.93 -14.32 -0.12
C PRO A 134 9.30 -14.69 0.44
N GLN A 135 10.39 -14.21 -0.16
CA GLN A 135 11.74 -14.41 0.37
C GLN A 135 12.02 -13.56 1.60
N ARG A 136 11.28 -12.47 1.79
CA ARG A 136 11.47 -11.51 2.88
C ARG A 136 10.34 -11.55 3.91
N PHE A 137 9.09 -11.81 3.48
CA PHE A 137 7.90 -11.68 4.30
C PHE A 137 6.93 -12.83 4.06
N ARG A 138 6.16 -13.16 5.09
CA ARG A 138 5.11 -14.20 5.03
C ARG A 138 3.71 -13.62 4.78
N GLY A 139 3.57 -12.30 4.68
CA GLY A 139 2.27 -11.66 4.52
C GLY A 139 1.41 -11.67 5.79
N THR A 140 2.01 -11.89 6.95
CA THR A 140 1.30 -12.03 8.23
C THR A 140 0.44 -10.81 8.56
N ILE A 141 0.94 -9.60 8.29
CA ILE A 141 0.23 -8.33 8.55
C ILE A 141 -1.07 -8.27 7.75
N TYR A 142 -1.01 -8.66 6.48
CA TYR A 142 -2.17 -8.67 5.59
C TYR A 142 -3.17 -9.76 5.98
N LYS A 143 -2.71 -10.94 6.34
CA LYS A 143 -3.56 -12.03 6.85
C LYS A 143 -4.28 -11.60 8.13
N ALA A 144 -3.60 -10.90 9.03
CA ALA A 144 -4.19 -10.40 10.26
C ALA A 144 -5.28 -9.34 10.03
N ASP A 145 -5.21 -8.59 8.92
CA ASP A 145 -6.25 -7.65 8.48
C ASP A 145 -7.25 -8.30 7.48
N ASN A 146 -7.29 -9.63 7.44
CA ASN A 146 -8.24 -10.41 6.62
C ASN A 146 -8.11 -10.21 5.10
N TRP A 147 -6.91 -9.88 4.61
CA TRP A 147 -6.64 -9.88 3.18
C TRP A 147 -6.59 -11.31 2.64
N ILE A 148 -6.99 -11.48 1.40
CA ILE A 148 -7.11 -12.79 0.76
C ILE A 148 -5.88 -13.03 -0.12
N TYR A 149 -5.20 -14.16 0.08
CA TYR A 149 -4.12 -14.60 -0.80
C TYR A 149 -4.72 -15.16 -2.10
N VAL A 150 -4.28 -14.64 -3.25
CA VAL A 150 -4.85 -15.01 -4.55
C VAL A 150 -3.84 -15.67 -5.51
N GLY A 151 -2.59 -15.79 -5.12
CA GLY A 151 -1.58 -16.51 -5.90
C GLY A 151 -0.26 -15.78 -6.05
N LYS A 152 0.64 -16.38 -6.82
CA LYS A 152 1.97 -15.83 -7.11
C LYS A 152 1.98 -15.13 -8.47
N THR A 153 2.67 -14.00 -8.55
CA THR A 153 2.93 -13.32 -9.83
C THR A 153 4.04 -14.01 -10.60
N LYS A 154 4.20 -13.64 -11.87
CA LYS A 154 5.27 -14.16 -12.73
C LYS A 154 6.66 -13.59 -12.39
N GLY A 155 6.75 -12.65 -11.46
CA GLY A 155 8.02 -12.06 -11.03
C GLY A 155 8.63 -11.09 -12.03
N PHE A 156 7.83 -10.42 -12.85
CA PHE A 156 8.33 -9.41 -13.79
C PHE A 156 8.88 -8.19 -13.04
N HIS A 157 10.02 -7.69 -13.49
CA HIS A 157 10.60 -6.46 -13.00
C HIS A 157 10.96 -5.51 -14.16
N ARG A 158 10.94 -4.22 -13.87
CA ARG A 158 11.22 -3.20 -14.90
C ARG A 158 12.71 -3.14 -15.20
N THR A 159 13.06 -3.15 -16.48
CA THR A 159 14.41 -2.95 -16.97
C THR A 159 14.46 -1.71 -17.87
N ARG A 160 15.67 -1.31 -18.31
CA ARG A 160 15.83 -0.21 -19.27
C ARG A 160 15.12 -0.46 -20.62
N ARG A 161 14.88 -1.72 -20.96
CA ARG A 161 14.25 -2.15 -22.23
C ARG A 161 12.79 -2.58 -22.06
N GLY A 162 12.19 -2.37 -20.88
CA GLY A 162 10.83 -2.82 -20.58
C GLY A 162 10.76 -3.70 -19.34
N TYR A 163 10.07 -4.83 -19.42
CA TYR A 163 9.92 -5.77 -18.31
C TYR A 163 10.59 -7.10 -18.62
N SER A 164 11.22 -7.69 -17.62
CA SER A 164 11.76 -9.05 -17.69
C SER A 164 11.21 -9.91 -16.55
N ALA A 165 11.16 -11.19 -16.78
CA ALA A 165 10.82 -12.17 -15.75
C ALA A 165 11.98 -12.40 -14.79
#